data_bc41c13a5c4474f0c6ddd4432a5fe6f4
#
_entry.id   bc41c13a5c4474f0c6ddd4432a5fe6f4
#
_cell.length_a   1.000
_cell.length_b   1.000
_cell.length_c   1.000
_cell.angle_alpha   90.00
_cell.angle_beta   90.00
_cell.angle_gamma   90.00
#
_symmetry.space_group_name_H-M   'P 1'
#
loop_
_entity.id
_entity.type
_entity.pdbx_description
1 polymer ?
#
loop_
_entity_poly.entity_id
_entity_poly.type
_entity_poly.pdbx_seq_one_letter_code
_entity_poly.pdbx_strand_id
1 'polypeptide(L)'
;RPLVRLAKHLSLWQQVIHQQSLLEMARQRLVMTGGLMFIGFLLIMGRLVDVMVLRTGSQSSAVSTTYALNIPRADILDRNGEVLATHLITASVYANAKVVLNARDAANKLAKLLPNVSAKVLYQRLNSQKGFVWLARHIAPKVQHEINRLGIPGVYLQKDYRRVYPYGRMVSHVLGYCGIDNK
;
A
#
# COMPACT_ATOMS: atom_id res chain seq x y z
N ARG A 1 18.01 -85.44 4.12
CA ARG A 1 17.42 -84.30 3.39
C ARG A 1 16.65 -83.28 4.29
N PRO A 2 16.77 -83.28 5.63
CA PRO A 2 16.10 -82.29 6.49
C PRO A 2 16.84 -80.94 6.56
N LEU A 3 18.17 -80.88 6.33
CA LEU A 3 18.99 -79.70 6.44
C LEU A 3 18.62 -78.62 5.41
N VAL A 4 18.21 -78.96 4.22
CA VAL A 4 17.81 -78.00 3.17
C VAL A 4 16.48 -77.31 3.53
N ARG A 5 15.56 -78.01 4.24
CA ARG A 5 14.32 -77.33 4.71
C ARG A 5 14.56 -76.39 5.83
N LEU A 6 15.49 -76.69 6.76
CA LEU A 6 15.93 -75.76 7.83
C LEU A 6 16.60 -74.48 7.25
N ALA A 7 17.50 -74.66 6.29
CA ALA A 7 18.13 -73.50 5.63
C ALA A 7 17.11 -72.57 4.91
N LYS A 8 16.10 -73.18 4.28
CA LYS A 8 15.03 -72.40 3.61
C LYS A 8 14.12 -71.67 4.62
N HIS A 9 13.84 -72.28 5.76
CA HIS A 9 13.10 -71.61 6.84
C HIS A 9 13.89 -70.45 7.44
N LEU A 10 15.19 -70.61 7.70
CA LEU A 10 16.04 -69.55 8.22
C LEU A 10 16.16 -68.34 7.25
N SER A 11 16.24 -68.59 5.95
CA SER A 11 16.28 -67.53 4.96
C SER A 11 14.98 -66.73 4.88
N LEU A 12 13.83 -67.38 5.00
CA LEU A 12 12.53 -66.75 5.06
C LEU A 12 12.37 -65.88 6.30
N TRP A 13 12.82 -66.35 7.47
CA TRP A 13 12.80 -65.57 8.71
C TRP A 13 13.69 -64.33 8.62
N GLN A 14 14.84 -64.43 8.02
CA GLN A 14 15.74 -63.28 7.79
C GLN A 14 15.10 -62.22 6.85
N GLN A 15 14.40 -62.67 5.80
CA GLN A 15 13.69 -61.75 4.91
C GLN A 15 12.53 -61.03 5.61
N VAL A 16 11.76 -61.73 6.46
CA VAL A 16 10.66 -61.14 7.23
C VAL A 16 11.17 -60.09 8.22
N ILE A 17 12.25 -60.40 8.95
CA ILE A 17 12.86 -59.46 9.90
C ILE A 17 13.39 -58.24 9.18
N HIS A 18 14.01 -58.40 8.01
CA HIS A 18 14.56 -57.27 7.23
C HIS A 18 13.45 -56.38 6.65
N GLN A 19 12.33 -56.97 6.21
CA GLN A 19 11.17 -56.20 5.78
C GLN A 19 10.52 -55.40 6.91
N GLN A 20 10.42 -55.97 8.12
CA GLN A 20 9.87 -55.26 9.27
C GLN A 20 10.72 -54.05 9.66
N SER A 21 12.04 -54.18 9.65
CA SER A 21 12.95 -53.04 9.96
C SER A 21 12.88 -51.94 8.94
N LEU A 22 12.68 -52.24 7.65
CA LEU A 22 12.51 -51.24 6.59
C LEU A 22 11.16 -50.51 6.74
N LEU A 23 10.09 -51.23 7.09
CA LEU A 23 8.78 -50.62 7.33
C LEU A 23 8.79 -49.68 8.55
N GLU A 24 9.49 -50.07 9.62
CA GLU A 24 9.63 -49.22 10.81
C GLU A 24 10.44 -47.95 10.51
N MET A 25 11.52 -48.07 9.78
CA MET A 25 12.31 -46.87 9.35
C MET A 25 11.49 -45.97 8.41
N ALA A 26 10.72 -46.52 7.50
CA ALA A 26 9.84 -45.76 6.63
C ALA A 26 8.74 -45.03 7.41
N ARG A 27 8.11 -45.73 8.37
CA ARG A 27 7.09 -45.19 9.27
C ARG A 27 7.67 -44.04 10.12
N GLN A 28 8.87 -44.23 10.68
CA GLN A 28 9.52 -43.21 11.50
C GLN A 28 9.85 -41.97 10.69
N ARG A 29 10.35 -42.12 9.47
CA ARG A 29 10.61 -41.00 8.56
C ARG A 29 9.31 -40.25 8.18
N LEU A 30 8.23 -41.02 7.90
CA LEU A 30 6.94 -40.44 7.58
C LEU A 30 6.37 -39.61 8.75
N VAL A 31 6.49 -40.13 9.98
CA VAL A 31 6.04 -39.42 11.19
C VAL A 31 6.89 -38.16 11.43
N MET A 32 8.21 -38.26 11.24
CA MET A 32 9.07 -37.08 11.37
C MET A 32 8.77 -35.99 10.34
N THR A 33 8.61 -36.37 9.07
CA THR A 33 8.29 -35.39 8.02
C THR A 33 6.89 -34.79 8.20
N GLY A 34 5.91 -35.62 8.59
CA GLY A 34 4.56 -35.15 8.90
C GLY A 34 4.54 -34.22 10.11
N GLY A 35 5.27 -34.54 11.16
CA GLY A 35 5.44 -33.70 12.34
C GLY A 35 6.09 -32.34 12.03
N LEU A 36 7.13 -32.34 11.20
CA LEU A 36 7.79 -31.11 10.77
C LEU A 36 6.85 -30.22 9.94
N MET A 37 6.09 -30.80 9.01
CA MET A 37 5.09 -30.05 8.24
C MET A 37 3.98 -29.50 9.14
N PHE A 38 3.53 -30.27 10.11
CA PHE A 38 2.50 -29.84 11.06
C PHE A 38 2.97 -28.64 11.91
N ILE A 39 4.22 -28.69 12.40
CA ILE A 39 4.82 -27.56 13.13
C ILE A 39 4.92 -26.33 12.23
N GLY A 40 5.36 -26.47 10.98
CA GLY A 40 5.40 -25.37 10.00
C GLY A 40 4.02 -24.75 9.78
N PHE A 41 3.00 -25.57 9.67
CA PHE A 41 1.62 -25.11 9.50
C PHE A 41 1.11 -24.36 10.73
N LEU A 42 1.41 -24.85 11.94
CA LEU A 42 1.07 -24.15 13.19
C LEU A 42 1.76 -22.78 13.31
N LEU A 43 3.01 -22.66 12.87
CA LEU A 43 3.72 -21.38 12.86
C LEU A 43 3.07 -20.39 11.90
N ILE A 44 2.70 -20.84 10.71
CA ILE A 44 2.00 -19.98 9.73
C ILE A 44 0.63 -19.57 10.27
N MET A 45 -0.11 -20.49 10.85
CA MET A 45 -1.42 -20.24 11.43
C MET A 45 -1.34 -19.24 12.60
N GLY A 46 -0.36 -19.41 13.50
CA GLY A 46 -0.09 -18.46 14.58
C GLY A 46 0.26 -17.07 14.05
N ARG A 47 1.06 -17.01 12.99
CA ARG A 47 1.41 -15.75 12.32
C ARG A 47 0.20 -15.08 11.68
N LEU A 48 -0.69 -15.86 11.10
CA LEU A 48 -1.93 -15.35 10.50
C LEU A 48 -2.85 -14.74 11.56
N VAL A 49 -2.99 -15.41 12.71
CA VAL A 49 -3.77 -14.90 13.86
C VAL A 49 -3.13 -13.62 14.40
N ASP A 50 -1.81 -13.57 14.55
CA ASP A 50 -1.08 -12.36 14.98
C ASP A 50 -1.38 -11.17 14.06
N VAL A 51 -1.31 -11.38 12.75
CA VAL A 51 -1.58 -10.34 11.75
C VAL A 51 -3.06 -9.93 11.75
N MET A 52 -3.97 -10.92 11.85
CA MET A 52 -5.41 -10.68 11.70
C MET A 52 -6.04 -10.08 12.97
N VAL A 53 -5.59 -10.48 14.14
CA VAL A 53 -6.20 -10.05 15.42
C VAL A 53 -5.41 -8.90 16.06
N LEU A 54 -4.10 -9.04 16.18
CA LEU A 54 -3.27 -8.09 16.93
C LEU A 54 -2.86 -6.87 16.11
N ARG A 55 -2.72 -7.00 14.79
CA ARG A 55 -2.31 -5.89 13.90
C ARG A 55 -3.46 -5.19 13.20
N THR A 56 -4.69 -5.71 13.27
CA THR A 56 -5.86 -5.07 12.65
C THR A 56 -6.14 -3.69 13.23
N GLY A 57 -5.79 -3.44 14.49
CA GLY A 57 -5.91 -2.11 15.11
C GLY A 57 -4.90 -1.08 14.64
N SER A 58 -3.77 -1.49 14.06
CA SER A 58 -2.67 -0.61 13.63
C SER A 58 -2.60 -0.38 12.12
N GLN A 59 -3.29 -1.19 11.33
CA GLN A 59 -3.21 -1.15 9.87
C GLN A 59 -4.38 -0.44 9.18
N SER A 60 -5.31 0.14 9.91
CA SER A 60 -6.36 0.97 9.30
C SER A 60 -5.83 2.19 8.55
N SER A 61 -4.54 2.47 8.66
CA SER A 61 -3.89 3.60 7.96
C SER A 61 -2.95 3.19 6.82
N ALA A 62 -2.67 1.89 6.60
CA ALA A 62 -1.53 1.50 5.76
C ALA A 62 -1.87 0.75 4.47
N VAL A 63 -3.07 0.25 4.29
CA VAL A 63 -3.42 -0.46 3.03
C VAL A 63 -4.82 -0.11 2.56
N SER A 64 -5.19 1.13 2.69
CA SER A 64 -6.03 1.76 1.68
C SER A 64 -5.12 2.34 0.61
N THR A 65 -4.20 1.54 0.10
CA THR A 65 -3.82 1.62 -1.31
C THR A 65 -4.93 0.91 -2.12
N THR A 66 -6.16 1.11 -1.77
CA THR A 66 -7.14 1.40 -2.76
C THR A 66 -6.46 2.52 -3.54
N TYR A 67 -5.98 2.25 -4.72
CA TYR A 67 -6.07 3.20 -5.81
C TYR A 67 -7.54 3.61 -5.73
N ALA A 68 -7.87 4.54 -4.89
CA ALA A 68 -9.08 5.29 -4.99
C ALA A 68 -8.90 5.89 -6.36
N LEU A 69 -9.44 5.21 -7.35
CA LEU A 69 -9.61 5.77 -8.67
C LEU A 69 -10.21 7.11 -8.30
N ASN A 70 -9.40 8.16 -8.42
CA ASN A 70 -9.82 9.52 -8.08
C ASN A 70 -10.78 9.91 -9.20
N ILE A 71 -11.92 9.17 -9.22
CA ILE A 71 -12.98 9.34 -10.19
C ILE A 71 -13.69 10.60 -9.76
N PRO A 72 -13.69 11.62 -10.62
CA PRO A 72 -14.43 12.83 -10.33
C PRO A 72 -15.90 12.47 -10.15
N ARG A 73 -16.54 13.02 -9.14
CA ARG A 73 -17.99 12.90 -8.98
C ARG A 73 -18.68 13.54 -10.18
N ALA A 74 -19.84 13.05 -10.55
CA ALA A 74 -20.63 13.63 -11.62
C ALA A 74 -20.94 15.12 -11.36
N ASP A 75 -21.13 15.86 -12.42
CA ASP A 75 -21.59 17.24 -12.35
C ASP A 75 -23.04 17.28 -11.84
N ILE A 76 -23.38 18.31 -11.09
CA ILE A 76 -24.73 18.57 -10.64
C ILE A 76 -25.24 19.73 -11.47
N LEU A 77 -26.32 19.48 -12.21
CA LEU A 77 -26.98 20.46 -13.04
C LEU A 77 -28.34 20.82 -12.46
N ASP A 78 -28.81 22.00 -12.78
CA ASP A 78 -30.18 22.39 -12.52
C ASP A 78 -31.11 21.83 -13.64
N ARG A 79 -32.42 22.02 -13.52
CA ARG A 79 -33.42 21.61 -14.52
C ARG A 79 -33.23 22.25 -15.91
N ASN A 80 -32.50 23.38 -15.97
CA ASN A 80 -32.25 24.10 -17.22
C ASN A 80 -30.89 23.71 -17.83
N GLY A 81 -30.13 22.80 -17.19
CA GLY A 81 -28.78 22.40 -17.59
C GLY A 81 -27.65 23.28 -17.06
N GLU A 82 -27.96 24.26 -16.20
CA GLU A 82 -26.95 25.11 -15.58
C GLU A 82 -26.10 24.33 -14.56
N VAL A 83 -24.78 24.52 -14.59
CA VAL A 83 -23.84 23.79 -13.74
C VAL A 83 -23.84 24.36 -12.32
N LEU A 84 -24.38 23.61 -11.37
CA LEU A 84 -24.39 23.96 -9.96
C LEU A 84 -23.14 23.49 -9.21
N ALA A 85 -22.56 22.37 -9.61
CA ALA A 85 -21.30 21.87 -9.08
C ALA A 85 -20.57 21.01 -10.11
N THR A 86 -19.29 21.25 -10.29
CA THR A 86 -18.42 20.52 -11.23
C THR A 86 -17.04 20.24 -10.65
N HIS A 87 -16.25 19.43 -11.35
CA HIS A 87 -14.86 19.16 -10.99
C HIS A 87 -13.89 19.85 -11.93
N LEU A 88 -13.00 20.66 -11.37
CA LEU A 88 -11.84 21.17 -12.09
C LEU A 88 -10.65 20.21 -11.92
N ILE A 89 -9.99 19.94 -13.06
CA ILE A 89 -8.73 19.21 -13.06
C ILE A 89 -7.67 20.13 -12.47
N THR A 90 -7.04 19.67 -11.40
CA THR A 90 -5.95 20.34 -10.69
C THR A 90 -4.79 19.39 -10.53
N ALA A 91 -3.70 19.85 -9.95
CA ALA A 91 -2.60 19.00 -9.53
C ALA A 91 -2.27 19.23 -8.06
N SER A 92 -1.77 18.19 -7.41
CA SER A 92 -1.20 18.26 -6.08
C SER A 92 0.28 17.94 -6.13
N VAL A 93 1.09 18.70 -5.39
CA VAL A 93 2.55 18.54 -5.32
C VAL A 93 2.89 17.77 -4.07
N TYR A 94 3.64 16.70 -4.21
CA TYR A 94 4.22 15.96 -3.09
C TYR A 94 5.72 15.75 -3.28
N ALA A 95 6.41 15.49 -2.21
CA ALA A 95 7.83 15.20 -2.25
C ALA A 95 8.18 13.91 -1.52
N ASN A 96 9.20 13.23 -2.03
CA ASN A 96 9.95 12.24 -1.27
C ASN A 96 11.16 12.96 -0.64
N ALA A 97 11.02 13.33 0.62
CA ALA A 97 12.03 14.11 1.33
C ALA A 97 13.41 13.40 1.45
N LYS A 98 13.44 12.08 1.27
CA LYS A 98 14.70 11.30 1.28
C LYS A 98 15.53 11.49 0.01
N VAL A 99 14.89 11.87 -1.10
CA VAL A 99 15.52 12.00 -2.43
C VAL A 99 15.93 13.44 -2.71
N VAL A 100 15.36 14.42 -1.99
CA VAL A 100 15.67 15.84 -2.19
C VAL A 100 17.08 16.17 -1.71
N LEU A 101 17.97 16.51 -2.63
CA LEU A 101 19.39 16.77 -2.35
C LEU A 101 19.61 18.07 -1.56
N ASN A 102 18.91 19.14 -1.91
CA ASN A 102 19.03 20.46 -1.28
C ASN A 102 17.64 21.00 -0.91
N ALA A 103 17.18 20.67 0.31
CA ALA A 103 15.86 21.07 0.78
C ALA A 103 15.67 22.59 0.88
N ARG A 104 16.74 23.37 1.17
CA ARG A 104 16.67 24.82 1.31
C ARG A 104 16.48 25.51 -0.04
N ASP A 105 17.26 25.13 -1.05
CA ASP A 105 17.16 25.67 -2.40
C ASP A 105 15.81 25.29 -3.04
N ALA A 106 15.41 24.03 -2.90
CA ALA A 106 14.12 23.53 -3.35
C ALA A 106 12.95 24.30 -2.71
N ALA A 107 13.00 24.53 -1.40
CA ALA A 107 11.97 25.30 -0.68
C ALA A 107 11.89 26.75 -1.18
N ASN A 108 13.01 27.41 -1.42
CA ASN A 108 13.04 28.78 -1.92
C ASN A 108 12.50 28.89 -3.35
N LYS A 109 12.84 27.93 -4.23
CA LYS A 109 12.33 27.89 -5.60
C LYS A 109 10.82 27.62 -5.62
N LEU A 110 10.36 26.68 -4.83
CA LEU A 110 8.94 26.32 -4.75
C LEU A 110 8.10 27.44 -4.11
N ALA A 111 8.63 28.16 -3.11
CA ALA A 111 7.91 29.25 -2.46
C ALA A 111 7.58 30.41 -3.42
N LYS A 112 8.39 30.64 -4.46
CA LYS A 112 8.11 31.65 -5.49
C LYS A 112 6.88 31.29 -6.35
N LEU A 113 6.61 29.99 -6.51
CA LEU A 113 5.50 29.47 -7.32
C LEU A 113 4.27 29.12 -6.48
N LEU A 114 4.43 28.93 -5.18
CA LEU A 114 3.38 28.54 -4.23
C LEU A 114 3.15 29.63 -3.19
N PRO A 115 2.47 30.73 -3.54
CA PRO A 115 2.32 31.90 -2.64
C PRO A 115 1.56 31.57 -1.35
N ASN A 116 0.76 30.49 -1.37
CA ASN A 116 -0.03 30.07 -0.22
C ASN A 116 0.77 29.28 0.83
N VAL A 117 2.05 28.95 0.57
CA VAL A 117 2.87 28.17 1.49
C VAL A 117 4.22 28.86 1.68
N SER A 118 4.56 29.20 2.92
CA SER A 118 5.83 29.87 3.21
C SER A 118 7.05 28.97 2.97
N ALA A 119 8.17 29.56 2.57
CA ALA A 119 9.44 28.85 2.36
C ALA A 119 9.88 28.07 3.61
N LYS A 120 9.62 28.60 4.82
CA LYS A 120 9.93 27.91 6.08
C LYS A 120 9.17 26.60 6.24
N VAL A 121 7.86 26.59 5.94
CA VAL A 121 7.03 25.38 5.99
C VAL A 121 7.46 24.36 4.93
N LEU A 122 7.75 24.82 3.71
CA LEU A 122 8.27 23.95 2.64
C LEU A 122 9.60 23.31 3.04
N TYR A 123 10.51 24.10 3.61
CA TYR A 123 11.79 23.59 4.10
C TYR A 123 11.60 22.52 5.18
N GLN A 124 10.74 22.75 6.17
CA GLN A 124 10.45 21.78 7.23
C GLN A 124 9.88 20.46 6.66
N ARG A 125 8.99 20.57 5.68
CA ARG A 125 8.40 19.41 5.01
C ARG A 125 9.45 18.62 4.20
N LEU A 126 10.29 19.31 3.45
CA LEU A 126 11.35 18.70 2.65
C LEU A 126 12.49 18.11 3.49
N ASN A 127 12.72 18.65 4.69
CA ASN A 127 13.75 18.14 5.61
C ASN A 127 13.25 17.04 6.57
N SER A 128 11.99 16.61 6.44
CA SER A 128 11.34 15.67 7.38
C SER A 128 11.79 14.22 7.25
N GLN A 129 12.65 13.87 6.28
CA GLN A 129 13.11 12.50 5.97
C GLN A 129 12.00 11.47 5.71
N LYS A 130 10.79 11.93 5.45
CA LYS A 130 9.65 11.08 5.13
C LYS A 130 9.64 10.73 3.64
N GLY A 131 9.23 9.50 3.31
CA GLY A 131 9.11 9.05 1.91
C GLY A 131 8.00 9.77 1.13
N PHE A 132 7.02 10.33 1.82
CA PHE A 132 5.89 11.04 1.22
C PHE A 132 5.46 12.23 2.10
N VAL A 133 5.45 13.42 1.52
CA VAL A 133 5.00 14.66 2.17
C VAL A 133 4.27 15.55 1.18
N TRP A 134 3.06 15.96 1.50
CA TRP A 134 2.34 16.94 0.71
C TRP A 134 2.98 18.32 0.84
N LEU A 135 3.33 18.94 -0.28
CA LEU A 135 3.83 20.31 -0.33
C LEU A 135 2.70 21.32 -0.57
N ALA A 136 1.90 21.08 -1.59
CA ALA A 136 0.71 21.88 -1.89
C ALA A 136 -0.34 21.03 -2.59
N ARG A 137 -1.61 21.36 -2.38
CA ARG A 137 -2.73 20.67 -3.02
C ARG A 137 -3.54 21.64 -3.88
N HIS A 138 -4.21 21.08 -4.89
CA HIS A 138 -5.11 21.83 -5.78
C HIS A 138 -4.44 23.05 -6.45
N ILE A 139 -3.23 22.88 -6.96
CA ILE A 139 -2.55 23.94 -7.72
C ILE A 139 -3.14 24.06 -9.13
N ALA A 140 -3.07 25.28 -9.67
CA ALA A 140 -3.50 25.54 -11.04
C ALA A 140 -2.57 24.86 -12.06
N PRO A 141 -3.08 24.47 -13.25
CA PRO A 141 -2.26 23.83 -14.28
C PRO A 141 -1.03 24.67 -14.73
N LYS A 142 -1.15 25.99 -14.72
CA LYS A 142 -0.04 26.89 -15.02
C LYS A 142 1.12 26.70 -14.03
N VAL A 143 0.82 26.71 -12.73
CA VAL A 143 1.81 26.51 -11.67
C VAL A 143 2.40 25.10 -11.72
N GLN A 144 1.58 24.10 -12.05
CA GLN A 144 2.04 22.73 -12.29
C GLN A 144 3.13 22.67 -13.36
N HIS A 145 2.93 23.37 -14.48
CA HIS A 145 3.90 23.40 -15.57
C HIS A 145 5.22 24.06 -15.14
N GLU A 146 5.14 25.14 -14.40
CA GLU A 146 6.31 25.86 -13.88
C GLU A 146 7.11 25.00 -12.88
N ILE A 147 6.43 24.30 -11.96
CA ILE A 147 7.08 23.38 -11.03
C ILE A 147 7.76 22.22 -11.77
N ASN A 148 7.11 21.68 -12.79
CA ASN A 148 7.70 20.61 -13.60
C ASN A 148 8.97 21.08 -14.32
N ARG A 149 8.99 22.33 -14.81
CA ARG A 149 10.18 22.95 -15.43
C ARG A 149 11.36 23.14 -14.48
N LEU A 150 11.11 23.26 -13.18
CA LEU A 150 12.20 23.37 -12.18
C LEU A 150 13.01 22.08 -12.06
N GLY A 151 12.45 20.91 -12.42
CA GLY A 151 13.13 19.63 -12.44
C GLY A 151 13.76 19.24 -11.10
N ILE A 152 13.11 19.58 -9.97
CA ILE A 152 13.65 19.32 -8.63
C ILE A 152 13.57 17.81 -8.32
N PRO A 153 14.70 17.12 -8.10
CA PRO A 153 14.69 15.71 -7.75
C PRO A 153 13.90 15.46 -6.45
N GLY A 154 13.05 14.46 -6.45
CA GLY A 154 12.23 14.10 -5.30
C GLY A 154 10.91 14.88 -5.17
N VAL A 155 10.62 15.83 -6.07
CA VAL A 155 9.33 16.52 -6.14
C VAL A 155 8.51 15.93 -7.28
N TYR A 156 7.29 15.54 -7.00
CA TYR A 156 6.37 14.87 -7.93
C TYR A 156 5.02 15.56 -7.97
N LEU A 157 4.34 15.40 -9.08
CA LEU A 157 3.02 15.94 -9.34
C LEU A 157 2.01 14.81 -9.47
N GLN A 158 0.89 14.92 -8.79
CA GLN A 158 -0.23 14.00 -8.89
C GLN A 158 -1.45 14.72 -9.40
N LYS A 159 -2.15 14.12 -10.37
CA LYS A 159 -3.44 14.63 -10.84
C LYS A 159 -4.45 14.58 -9.70
N ASP A 160 -5.14 15.67 -9.49
CA ASP A 160 -6.14 15.84 -8.44
C ASP A 160 -7.37 16.55 -9.02
N TYR A 161 -8.48 16.49 -8.30
CA TYR A 161 -9.74 17.11 -8.73
C TYR A 161 -10.26 17.99 -7.60
N ARG A 162 -10.66 19.21 -7.94
CA ARG A 162 -11.27 20.15 -7.01
C ARG A 162 -12.72 20.37 -7.37
N ARG A 163 -13.62 20.14 -6.43
CA ARG A 163 -15.03 20.49 -6.58
C ARG A 163 -15.19 22.00 -6.56
N VAL A 164 -15.90 22.52 -7.54
CA VAL A 164 -16.18 23.96 -7.67
C VAL A 164 -17.69 24.16 -7.77
N TYR A 165 -18.14 25.20 -7.10
CA TYR A 165 -19.52 25.60 -7.02
C TYR A 165 -19.66 27.03 -7.63
N PRO A 166 -20.06 27.16 -8.91
CA PRO A 166 -20.09 28.46 -9.58
C PRO A 166 -20.97 29.50 -8.85
N TYR A 167 -22.09 29.05 -8.28
CA TYR A 167 -23.02 29.89 -7.54
C TYR A 167 -22.64 30.10 -6.06
N GLY A 168 -21.54 29.53 -5.61
CA GLY A 168 -20.98 29.74 -4.27
C GLY A 168 -22.00 29.54 -3.14
N ARG A 169 -22.15 30.57 -2.32
CA ARG A 169 -23.01 30.51 -1.13
C ARG A 169 -24.52 30.42 -1.41
N MET A 170 -24.96 30.84 -2.58
CA MET A 170 -26.39 30.88 -2.91
C MET A 170 -27.05 29.50 -2.87
N VAL A 171 -26.32 28.46 -3.26
CA VAL A 171 -26.83 27.08 -3.33
C VAL A 171 -26.22 26.15 -2.28
N SER A 172 -25.41 26.66 -1.37
CA SER A 172 -24.66 25.86 -0.40
C SER A 172 -25.57 25.08 0.56
N HIS A 173 -26.76 25.61 0.90
CA HIS A 173 -27.72 24.95 1.78
C HIS A 173 -28.41 23.73 1.13
N VAL A 174 -28.41 23.66 -0.22
CA VAL A 174 -28.95 22.53 -0.96
C VAL A 174 -27.86 21.52 -1.31
N LEU A 175 -26.71 22.02 -1.80
CA LEU A 175 -25.61 21.17 -2.30
C LEU A 175 -24.61 20.75 -1.24
N GLY A 176 -24.58 21.45 -0.10
CA GLY A 176 -23.52 21.28 0.87
C GLY A 176 -22.16 21.74 0.33
N TYR A 177 -21.08 21.24 0.94
CA TYR A 177 -19.71 21.46 0.43
C TYR A 177 -18.88 20.20 0.59
N CYS A 178 -17.86 20.05 -0.22
CA CYS A 178 -16.87 18.98 -0.09
C CYS A 178 -15.58 19.54 0.50
N GLY A 179 -15.00 18.81 1.45
CA GLY A 179 -13.68 19.10 1.99
C GLY A 179 -12.55 18.85 0.98
N ILE A 180 -11.32 19.09 1.41
CA ILE A 180 -10.11 18.91 0.57
C ILE A 180 -9.97 17.45 0.10
N ASP A 181 -10.42 16.49 0.90
CA ASP A 181 -10.32 15.06 0.59
C ASP A 181 -11.59 14.50 -0.08
N ASN A 182 -12.44 15.36 -0.64
CA ASN A 182 -13.71 14.99 -1.30
C ASN A 182 -14.68 14.18 -0.39
N LYS A 183 -14.57 14.35 0.93
CA LYS A 183 -15.45 13.77 1.95
C LYS A 183 -16.52 14.77 2.39
#